data_6f0d6452989f151fc3de976db961caf7
#
_entry.id   6f0d6452989f151fc3de976db961caf7
#
_cell.length_a   1.000
_cell.length_b   1.000
_cell.length_c   1.000
_cell.angle_alpha   90.00
_cell.angle_beta   90.00
_cell.angle_gamma   90.00
#
_symmetry.space_group_name_H-M   'P 1'
#
loop_
_entity.id
_entity.type
_entity.pdbx_description
1 polymer ?
#
loop_
_entity_poly.entity_id
_entity_poly.type
_entity_poly.pdbx_seq_one_letter_code
_entity_poly.pdbx_strand_id
1 'polypeptide(L)'
;MENIYTMPIEELVKNRKIKLDICDVEVDMYWKVAMEVLRIIEENNKKGKTTFMIVPYGPLGPYARIVYLVNKHGISLKNCVFCNMDEYLTDDKKYIAKNDPLSFRGGMERIFYSQVREELNVLPENRCFPDPEDPDAVLRLIDQYGTPDLVFGGVGINGHYAFNEPPYGDEKCTNEEFLNRQTRVLEVSRETRTINGFMNAGGNFNAIPKYCITVGMKEMFCAKKVIVCMPLDWNAGALRPVLSGVVDCHVPCSLFQLHPDATLFATREALVAPVPKIRVYNK
;
A
#
# COMPACT_ATOMS: atom_id res chain seq x y z
N MET A 1 -2.29 -31.93 -0.98
CA MET A 1 -2.55 -30.61 -1.62
C MET A 1 -1.40 -30.32 -2.56
N GLU A 2 -1.70 -30.02 -3.83
CA GLU A 2 -0.65 -29.58 -4.75
C GLU A 2 0.04 -28.33 -4.20
N ASN A 3 1.35 -28.26 -4.40
CA ASN A 3 2.13 -27.15 -3.89
C ASN A 3 1.85 -25.88 -4.72
N ILE A 4 1.09 -24.94 -4.17
CA ILE A 4 0.73 -23.67 -4.84
C ILE A 4 1.95 -22.90 -5.31
N TYR A 5 3.12 -23.07 -4.71
CA TYR A 5 4.35 -22.36 -5.07
C TYR A 5 5.02 -22.90 -6.33
N THR A 6 4.68 -24.10 -6.78
CA THR A 6 5.21 -24.72 -8.01
C THR A 6 4.13 -24.92 -9.08
N MET A 7 2.86 -24.69 -8.75
CA MET A 7 1.73 -24.82 -9.67
C MET A 7 1.86 -23.88 -10.87
N PRO A 8 1.54 -24.30 -12.10
CA PRO A 8 1.46 -23.41 -13.26
C PRO A 8 0.47 -22.24 -12.99
N ILE A 9 0.79 -21.06 -13.54
CA ILE A 9 0.01 -19.84 -13.25
C ILE A 9 -1.43 -19.98 -13.77
N GLU A 10 -1.62 -20.64 -14.90
CA GLU A 10 -2.91 -20.86 -15.54
C GLU A 10 -3.87 -21.70 -14.68
N GLU A 11 -3.31 -22.61 -13.89
CA GLU A 11 -4.06 -23.42 -12.92
C GLU A 11 -4.32 -22.61 -11.64
N LEU A 12 -3.29 -21.92 -11.16
CA LEU A 12 -3.31 -21.19 -9.91
C LEU A 12 -4.42 -20.12 -9.86
N VAL A 13 -4.61 -19.40 -10.97
CA VAL A 13 -5.56 -18.29 -11.04
C VAL A 13 -7.04 -18.69 -11.14
N LYS A 14 -7.36 -19.98 -11.28
CA LYS A 14 -8.74 -20.43 -11.51
C LYS A 14 -9.68 -20.13 -10.33
N ASN A 15 -9.16 -20.14 -9.11
CA ASN A 15 -9.94 -20.00 -7.88
C ASN A 15 -9.91 -18.58 -7.29
N ARG A 16 -9.15 -17.64 -7.90
CA ARG A 16 -9.07 -16.26 -7.40
C ARG A 16 -10.44 -15.56 -7.48
N LYS A 17 -10.71 -14.72 -6.51
CA LYS A 17 -11.92 -13.87 -6.46
C LYS A 17 -11.62 -12.40 -6.75
N ILE A 18 -10.36 -11.99 -6.60
CA ILE A 18 -9.93 -10.62 -6.90
C ILE A 18 -9.71 -10.43 -8.42
N LYS A 19 -10.02 -9.26 -8.94
CA LYS A 19 -9.65 -8.89 -10.31
C LYS A 19 -8.14 -8.88 -10.43
N LEU A 20 -7.59 -9.52 -11.46
CA LEU A 20 -6.16 -9.55 -11.73
C LEU A 20 -5.87 -8.79 -13.02
N ASP A 21 -4.98 -7.82 -12.94
CA ASP A 21 -4.42 -7.10 -14.07
C ASP A 21 -2.90 -7.38 -14.13
N ILE A 22 -2.46 -8.07 -15.17
CA ILE A 22 -1.06 -8.42 -15.38
C ILE A 22 -0.39 -7.31 -16.19
N CYS A 23 0.66 -6.74 -15.64
CA CYS A 23 1.51 -5.75 -16.29
C CYS A 23 2.80 -6.40 -16.79
N ASP A 24 3.32 -5.99 -17.93
CA ASP A 24 4.56 -6.54 -18.43
C ASP A 24 5.73 -6.16 -17.52
N VAL A 25 5.80 -4.91 -17.10
CA VAL A 25 6.81 -4.38 -16.18
C VAL A 25 6.18 -3.44 -15.14
N GLU A 26 6.94 -3.11 -14.10
CA GLU A 26 6.47 -2.23 -13.02
C GLU A 26 6.07 -0.83 -13.51
N VAL A 27 6.73 -0.31 -14.55
CA VAL A 27 6.41 1.00 -15.12
C VAL A 27 5.00 1.05 -15.68
N ASP A 28 4.53 -0.01 -16.33
CA ASP A 28 3.16 -0.10 -16.84
C ASP A 28 2.14 -0.09 -15.71
N MET A 29 2.45 -0.83 -14.63
CA MET A 29 1.62 -0.83 -13.43
C MET A 29 1.53 0.57 -12.82
N TYR A 30 2.63 1.29 -12.72
CA TYR A 30 2.67 2.64 -12.16
C TYR A 30 1.82 3.62 -12.98
N TRP A 31 1.84 3.51 -14.31
CA TRP A 31 0.95 4.29 -15.18
C TRP A 31 -0.52 3.94 -14.96
N LYS A 32 -0.87 2.65 -14.88
CA LYS A 32 -2.26 2.22 -14.63
C LYS A 32 -2.79 2.76 -13.30
N VAL A 33 -2.00 2.68 -12.22
CA VAL A 33 -2.37 3.24 -10.93
C VAL A 33 -2.56 4.76 -11.01
N ALA A 34 -1.60 5.48 -11.61
CA ALA A 34 -1.68 6.93 -11.76
C ALA A 34 -2.91 7.37 -12.55
N MET A 35 -3.20 6.69 -13.65
CA MET A 35 -4.39 6.98 -14.47
C MET A 35 -5.69 6.74 -13.70
N GLU A 36 -5.77 5.67 -12.88
CA GLU A 36 -6.95 5.39 -12.09
C GLU A 36 -7.16 6.42 -10.97
N VAL A 37 -6.07 6.83 -10.28
CA VAL A 37 -6.09 7.91 -9.28
C VAL A 37 -6.64 9.19 -9.92
N LEU A 38 -6.10 9.60 -11.07
CA LEU A 38 -6.50 10.84 -11.74
C LEU A 38 -7.90 10.76 -12.32
N ARG A 39 -8.32 9.60 -12.85
CA ARG A 39 -9.70 9.40 -13.34
C ARG A 39 -10.72 9.69 -12.24
N ILE A 40 -10.49 9.15 -11.03
CA ILE A 40 -11.38 9.36 -9.86
C ILE A 40 -11.39 10.84 -9.48
N ILE A 41 -10.22 11.48 -9.42
CA ILE A 41 -10.08 12.90 -9.07
C ILE A 41 -10.84 13.78 -10.07
N GLU A 42 -10.64 13.56 -11.38
CA GLU A 42 -11.31 14.36 -12.41
C GLU A 42 -12.82 14.15 -12.42
N GLU A 43 -13.29 12.91 -12.21
CA GLU A 43 -14.73 12.62 -12.10
C GLU A 43 -15.37 13.33 -10.91
N ASN A 44 -14.70 13.33 -9.75
CA ASN A 44 -15.17 14.02 -8.56
C ASN A 44 -15.09 15.55 -8.73
N ASN A 45 -14.02 16.08 -9.32
CA ASN A 45 -13.88 17.51 -9.63
C ASN A 45 -15.03 17.99 -10.53
N LYS A 46 -15.40 17.24 -11.59
CA LYS A 46 -16.54 17.56 -12.47
C LYS A 46 -17.87 17.61 -11.72
N LYS A 47 -18.01 16.88 -10.64
CA LYS A 47 -19.21 16.81 -9.80
C LYS A 47 -19.15 17.76 -8.59
N GLY A 48 -18.08 18.54 -8.43
CA GLY A 48 -17.85 19.40 -7.26
C GLY A 48 -17.70 18.60 -5.95
N LYS A 49 -17.25 17.34 -6.00
CA LYS A 49 -17.10 16.47 -4.85
C LYS A 49 -15.65 16.43 -4.36
N THR A 50 -15.49 16.37 -3.05
CA THR A 50 -14.19 16.03 -2.44
C THR A 50 -13.79 14.61 -2.83
N THR A 51 -12.51 14.43 -3.15
CA THR A 51 -11.91 13.10 -3.36
C THR A 51 -11.12 12.73 -2.12
N PHE A 52 -11.57 11.72 -1.39
CA PHE A 52 -10.86 11.20 -0.24
C PHE A 52 -10.15 9.89 -0.60
N MET A 53 -8.83 9.83 -0.38
CA MET A 53 -8.02 8.63 -0.66
C MET A 53 -7.11 8.30 0.50
N ILE A 54 -6.92 7.00 0.75
CA ILE A 54 -5.83 6.49 1.60
C ILE A 54 -4.70 6.06 0.66
N VAL A 55 -3.53 6.68 0.84
CA VAL A 55 -2.41 6.59 -0.11
C VAL A 55 -1.15 6.08 0.58
N PRO A 56 -0.33 5.23 -0.08
CA PRO A 56 0.90 4.70 0.51
C PRO A 56 2.04 5.71 0.41
N TYR A 57 3.14 5.48 1.14
CA TYR A 57 4.42 6.02 0.74
C TYR A 57 5.04 5.19 -0.40
N GLY A 58 4.93 3.86 -0.37
CA GLY A 58 5.40 2.96 -1.43
C GLY A 58 4.27 2.11 -2.07
N PRO A 59 4.30 1.83 -3.37
CA PRO A 59 5.35 2.11 -4.35
C PRO A 59 5.41 3.59 -4.79
N LEU A 60 6.62 4.10 -5.03
CA LEU A 60 6.85 5.51 -5.37
C LEU A 60 6.51 5.85 -6.82
N GLY A 61 6.58 4.87 -7.71
CA GLY A 61 6.45 5.08 -9.15
C GLY A 61 5.18 5.79 -9.59
N PRO A 62 4.00 5.53 -9.02
CA PRO A 62 2.77 6.23 -9.39
C PRO A 62 2.86 7.75 -9.19
N TYR A 63 3.50 8.21 -8.12
CA TYR A 63 3.58 9.65 -7.79
C TYR A 63 4.25 10.49 -8.86
N ALA A 64 5.37 10.04 -9.42
CA ALA A 64 6.04 10.77 -10.50
C ALA A 64 5.14 10.93 -11.74
N ARG A 65 4.29 9.94 -12.02
CA ARG A 65 3.31 9.96 -13.13
C ARG A 65 2.15 10.90 -12.83
N ILE A 66 1.64 10.85 -11.60
CA ILE A 66 0.59 11.77 -11.14
C ILE A 66 1.09 13.22 -11.22
N VAL A 67 2.27 13.51 -10.67
CA VAL A 67 2.89 14.85 -10.74
C VAL A 67 3.01 15.32 -12.19
N TYR A 68 3.55 14.47 -13.06
CA TYR A 68 3.70 14.82 -14.48
C TYR A 68 2.35 15.18 -15.13
N LEU A 69 1.33 14.33 -14.96
CA LEU A 69 0.01 14.55 -15.57
C LEU A 69 -0.72 15.74 -14.97
N VAL A 70 -0.69 15.88 -13.65
CA VAL A 70 -1.27 17.03 -12.92
C VAL A 70 -0.69 18.33 -13.45
N ASN A 71 0.63 18.45 -13.47
CA ASN A 71 1.31 19.68 -13.91
C ASN A 71 1.10 19.94 -15.41
N LYS A 72 1.12 18.90 -16.25
CA LYS A 72 0.95 19.03 -17.69
C LYS A 72 -0.45 19.42 -18.09
N HIS A 73 -1.46 18.81 -17.46
CA HIS A 73 -2.86 18.98 -17.87
C HIS A 73 -3.65 19.93 -16.98
N GLY A 74 -3.03 20.51 -15.94
CA GLY A 74 -3.69 21.46 -15.04
C GLY A 74 -4.77 20.80 -14.17
N ILE A 75 -4.60 19.52 -13.78
CA ILE A 75 -5.58 18.80 -12.98
C ILE A 75 -5.51 19.31 -11.53
N SER A 76 -6.59 19.86 -11.01
CA SER A 76 -6.64 20.39 -9.66
C SER A 76 -6.76 19.27 -8.63
N LEU A 77 -5.86 19.29 -7.64
CA LEU A 77 -5.91 18.43 -6.44
C LEU A 77 -6.45 19.17 -5.21
N LYS A 78 -6.93 20.42 -5.35
CA LYS A 78 -7.40 21.25 -4.21
C LYS A 78 -8.56 20.62 -3.43
N ASN A 79 -9.42 19.88 -4.12
CA ASN A 79 -10.54 19.17 -3.52
C ASN A 79 -10.18 17.74 -3.07
N CYS A 80 -8.89 17.40 -3.02
CA CYS A 80 -8.44 16.10 -2.54
C CYS A 80 -8.10 16.15 -1.06
N VAL A 81 -8.42 15.07 -0.35
CA VAL A 81 -7.94 14.75 0.99
C VAL A 81 -7.14 13.46 0.87
N PHE A 82 -5.86 13.53 1.16
CA PHE A 82 -4.96 12.37 1.12
C PHE A 82 -4.55 12.01 2.53
N CYS A 83 -4.98 10.83 3.00
CA CYS A 83 -4.51 10.22 4.23
C CYS A 83 -3.44 9.19 3.88
N ASN A 84 -2.22 9.40 4.33
CA ASN A 84 -1.17 8.39 4.15
C ASN A 84 -1.44 7.18 5.05
N MET A 85 -1.00 6.00 4.61
CA MET A 85 -1.28 4.73 5.30
C MET A 85 -0.54 4.59 6.62
N ASP A 86 0.67 5.17 6.73
CA ASP A 86 1.57 4.85 7.83
C ASP A 86 2.71 5.86 7.97
N GLU A 87 3.41 5.76 9.10
CA GLU A 87 4.67 6.44 9.37
C GLU A 87 5.47 5.64 10.40
N TYR A 88 6.78 5.72 10.31
CA TYR A 88 7.68 5.20 11.31
C TYR A 88 7.68 6.05 12.59
N LEU A 89 7.90 5.36 13.71
CA LEU A 89 7.95 5.98 15.03
C LEU A 89 9.30 5.72 15.72
N THR A 90 9.64 6.64 16.61
CA THR A 90 10.76 6.47 17.56
C THR A 90 10.44 5.38 18.60
N ASP A 91 11.42 5.00 19.43
CA ASP A 91 11.20 4.06 20.53
C ASP A 91 10.16 4.59 21.55
N ASP A 92 10.03 5.92 21.69
CA ASP A 92 8.99 6.57 22.50
C ASP A 92 7.62 6.64 21.78
N LYS A 93 7.48 5.97 20.64
CA LYS A 93 6.25 5.91 19.83
C LYS A 93 5.77 7.29 19.34
N LYS A 94 6.68 8.21 19.13
CA LYS A 94 6.44 9.49 18.48
C LYS A 94 6.91 9.42 17.03
N TYR A 95 6.40 10.30 16.18
CA TYR A 95 6.90 10.40 14.83
C TYR A 95 8.42 10.58 14.77
N ILE A 96 9.10 9.86 13.87
CA ILE A 96 10.49 10.19 13.53
C ILE A 96 10.55 11.59 12.91
N ALA A 97 11.73 12.20 12.92
CA ALA A 97 11.89 13.55 12.38
C ALA A 97 11.52 13.62 10.89
N LYS A 98 10.78 14.67 10.46
CA LYS A 98 10.35 14.81 9.06
C LYS A 98 11.51 14.88 8.06
N ASN A 99 12.69 15.31 8.48
CA ASN A 99 13.91 15.34 7.67
C ASN A 99 14.70 14.02 7.71
N ASP A 100 14.27 13.03 8.49
CA ASP A 100 14.86 11.68 8.45
C ASP A 100 14.64 11.08 7.05
N PRO A 101 15.66 10.46 6.44
CA PRO A 101 15.52 9.78 5.14
C PRO A 101 14.42 8.72 5.10
N LEU A 102 14.12 8.08 6.23
CA LEU A 102 13.10 7.04 6.36
C LEU A 102 11.70 7.60 6.63
N SER A 103 11.54 8.89 6.92
CA SER A 103 10.23 9.48 7.19
C SER A 103 9.36 9.49 5.94
N PHE A 104 8.17 8.89 6.03
CA PHE A 104 7.18 8.89 4.96
C PHE A 104 6.56 10.28 4.79
N ARG A 105 6.34 11.02 5.89
CA ARG A 105 5.89 12.42 5.86
C ARG A 105 6.89 13.31 5.08
N GLY A 106 8.18 13.16 5.39
CA GLY A 106 9.23 13.87 4.68
C GLY A 106 9.41 13.39 3.24
N GLY A 107 9.26 12.09 3.03
CA GLY A 107 9.27 11.47 1.72
C GLY A 107 8.17 12.00 0.82
N MET A 108 6.92 12.00 1.27
CA MET A 108 5.78 12.53 0.51
C MET A 108 5.96 14.01 0.14
N GLU A 109 6.53 14.80 1.04
CA GLU A 109 6.88 16.19 0.72
C GLU A 109 7.87 16.26 -0.44
N ARG A 110 8.96 15.46 -0.37
CA ARG A 110 10.02 15.48 -1.39
C ARG A 110 9.57 14.95 -2.75
N ILE A 111 8.81 13.83 -2.78
CA ILE A 111 8.50 13.13 -4.04
C ILE A 111 7.19 13.58 -4.68
N PHE A 112 6.30 14.20 -3.92
CA PHE A 112 4.96 14.52 -4.41
C PHE A 112 4.59 15.98 -4.16
N TYR A 113 4.38 16.41 -2.91
CA TYR A 113 3.79 17.71 -2.64
C TYR A 113 4.67 18.90 -3.13
N SER A 114 6.00 18.82 -2.99
CA SER A 114 6.89 19.86 -3.51
C SER A 114 7.06 19.84 -5.04
N GLN A 115 6.62 18.76 -5.71
CA GLN A 115 6.75 18.60 -7.16
C GLN A 115 5.49 19.02 -7.92
N VAL A 116 4.35 19.09 -7.26
CA VAL A 116 3.10 19.58 -7.83
C VAL A 116 3.09 21.11 -7.78
N ARG A 117 2.70 21.77 -8.87
CA ARG A 117 2.51 23.23 -8.91
C ARG A 117 1.57 23.66 -7.79
N GLU A 118 1.93 24.74 -7.07
CA GLU A 118 1.22 25.20 -5.88
C GLU A 118 -0.27 25.43 -6.11
N GLU A 119 -0.62 26.04 -7.25
CA GLU A 119 -2.02 26.34 -7.61
C GLU A 119 -2.86 25.10 -7.92
N LEU A 120 -2.25 23.92 -8.10
CA LEU A 120 -2.93 22.65 -8.36
C LEU A 120 -2.89 21.70 -7.17
N ASN A 121 -2.08 21.98 -6.17
CA ASN A 121 -1.70 21.02 -5.13
C ASN A 121 -2.84 20.70 -4.14
N VAL A 122 -2.68 19.58 -3.45
CA VAL A 122 -3.48 19.26 -2.26
C VAL A 122 -3.22 20.34 -1.21
N LEU A 123 -4.28 20.86 -0.61
CA LEU A 123 -4.16 21.85 0.45
C LEU A 123 -3.40 21.27 1.65
N PRO A 124 -2.53 22.05 2.32
CA PRO A 124 -1.72 21.54 3.44
C PRO A 124 -2.52 20.84 4.53
N GLU A 125 -3.70 21.38 4.90
CA GLU A 125 -4.62 20.81 5.89
C GLU A 125 -5.26 19.48 5.48
N ASN A 126 -5.21 19.16 4.19
CA ASN A 126 -5.75 17.93 3.61
C ASN A 126 -4.68 16.84 3.36
N ARG A 127 -3.42 17.10 3.78
CA ARG A 127 -2.29 16.16 3.71
C ARG A 127 -2.18 15.42 5.05
N CYS A 128 -3.01 14.40 5.23
CA CYS A 128 -3.18 13.72 6.51
C CYS A 128 -2.23 12.54 6.67
N PHE A 129 -1.90 12.23 7.92
CA PHE A 129 -1.19 11.03 8.35
C PHE A 129 -1.88 10.47 9.60
N PRO A 130 -1.85 9.14 9.83
CA PRO A 130 -2.34 8.60 11.10
C PRO A 130 -1.48 9.12 12.26
N ASP A 131 -2.12 9.57 13.34
CA ASP A 131 -1.44 10.20 14.48
C ASP A 131 -1.26 9.20 15.65
N PRO A 132 -0.03 8.96 16.12
CA PRO A 132 0.20 8.04 17.23
C PRO A 132 -0.40 8.51 18.57
N GLU A 133 -0.65 9.82 18.72
CA GLU A 133 -1.30 10.38 19.90
C GLU A 133 -2.84 10.38 19.76
N ASP A 134 -3.36 10.20 18.54
CA ASP A 134 -4.79 10.21 18.23
C ASP A 134 -5.11 9.23 17.08
N PRO A 135 -5.04 7.91 17.31
CA PRO A 135 -5.30 6.91 16.28
C PRO A 135 -6.70 7.00 15.65
N ASP A 136 -7.69 7.55 16.37
CA ASP A 136 -9.06 7.71 15.87
C ASP A 136 -9.20 8.84 14.83
N ALA A 137 -8.14 9.62 14.59
CA ALA A 137 -8.17 10.71 13.60
C ALA A 137 -8.59 10.22 12.21
N VAL A 138 -8.17 9.02 11.80
CA VAL A 138 -8.53 8.44 10.50
C VAL A 138 -10.01 8.10 10.42
N LEU A 139 -10.60 7.57 11.49
CA LEU A 139 -12.06 7.33 11.55
C LEU A 139 -12.84 8.63 11.41
N ARG A 140 -12.38 9.72 12.08
CA ARG A 140 -13.03 11.03 11.92
C ARG A 140 -12.93 11.60 10.51
N LEU A 141 -11.86 11.31 9.74
CA LEU A 141 -11.82 11.65 8.33
C LEU A 141 -12.91 10.89 7.54
N ILE A 142 -13.13 9.61 7.86
CA ILE A 142 -14.20 8.82 7.25
C ILE A 142 -15.58 9.38 7.62
N ASP A 143 -15.79 9.77 8.87
CA ASP A 143 -17.05 10.40 9.30
C ASP A 143 -17.30 11.74 8.59
N GLN A 144 -16.24 12.51 8.35
CA GLN A 144 -16.31 13.83 7.74
C GLN A 144 -16.50 13.78 6.22
N TYR A 145 -15.74 12.91 5.53
CA TYR A 145 -15.67 12.89 4.05
C TYR A 145 -16.38 11.68 3.42
N GLY A 146 -16.86 10.74 4.24
CA GLY A 146 -17.37 9.45 3.79
C GLY A 146 -16.25 8.43 3.57
N THR A 147 -16.63 7.24 3.08
CA THR A 147 -15.67 6.18 2.80
C THR A 147 -14.66 6.61 1.72
N PRO A 148 -13.37 6.22 1.82
CA PRO A 148 -12.39 6.57 0.82
C PRO A 148 -12.83 6.17 -0.59
N ASP A 149 -12.62 7.05 -1.57
CA ASP A 149 -12.89 6.74 -2.98
C ASP A 149 -11.94 5.69 -3.51
N LEU A 150 -10.69 5.70 -3.02
CA LEU A 150 -9.64 4.76 -3.38
C LEU A 150 -8.68 4.53 -2.23
N VAL A 151 -8.30 3.28 -2.07
CA VAL A 151 -7.10 2.86 -1.35
C VAL A 151 -6.17 2.17 -2.36
N PHE A 152 -4.90 2.57 -2.45
CA PHE A 152 -3.94 1.85 -3.26
C PHE A 152 -2.63 1.67 -2.49
N GLY A 153 -1.91 0.57 -2.70
CA GLY A 153 -0.66 0.32 -1.99
C GLY A 153 0.08 -0.92 -2.46
N GLY A 154 1.33 -1.01 -2.03
CA GLY A 154 2.15 -2.19 -2.22
C GLY A 154 1.91 -3.25 -1.15
N VAL A 155 2.35 -4.46 -1.42
CA VAL A 155 2.32 -5.59 -0.48
C VAL A 155 3.74 -5.88 0.00
N GLY A 156 3.89 -6.02 1.30
CA GLY A 156 5.16 -6.39 1.91
C GLY A 156 5.50 -7.87 1.78
N ILE A 157 6.71 -8.23 2.24
CA ILE A 157 7.32 -9.56 2.06
C ILE A 157 6.48 -10.70 2.63
N ASN A 158 5.76 -10.46 3.74
CA ASN A 158 4.93 -11.43 4.43
C ASN A 158 3.42 -11.29 4.11
N GLY A 159 3.09 -10.52 3.07
CA GLY A 159 1.72 -10.29 2.63
C GLY A 159 1.01 -9.14 3.33
N HIS A 160 1.68 -8.38 4.21
CA HIS A 160 1.07 -7.21 4.84
C HIS A 160 0.69 -6.13 3.81
N TYR A 161 -0.35 -5.37 4.14
CA TYR A 161 -0.77 -4.18 3.40
C TYR A 161 -0.79 -2.98 4.34
N ALA A 162 -0.14 -1.87 3.97
CA ALA A 162 0.38 -0.89 4.92
C ALA A 162 1.30 -1.61 5.94
N PHE A 163 1.27 -1.32 7.25
CA PHE A 163 1.94 -2.17 8.25
C PHE A 163 0.96 -3.09 8.99
N ASN A 164 -0.13 -3.53 8.33
CA ASN A 164 -0.99 -4.56 8.92
C ASN A 164 -0.33 -5.94 8.77
N GLU A 165 0.62 -6.19 9.67
CA GLU A 165 1.41 -7.42 9.74
C GLU A 165 0.52 -8.64 10.02
N PRO A 166 0.83 -9.83 9.45
CA PRO A 166 0.12 -11.06 9.79
C PRO A 166 0.23 -11.36 11.30
N PRO A 167 -0.71 -12.14 11.86
CA PRO A 167 -0.59 -12.63 13.24
C PRO A 167 0.75 -13.32 13.47
N TYR A 168 1.39 -13.04 14.60
CA TYR A 168 2.74 -13.53 14.88
C TYR A 168 2.73 -14.66 15.92
N GLY A 169 3.54 -15.71 15.69
CA GLY A 169 3.69 -16.83 16.60
C GLY A 169 2.36 -17.55 16.85
N ASP A 170 1.97 -17.67 18.13
CA ASP A 170 0.74 -18.35 18.55
C ASP A 170 -0.48 -17.40 18.64
N GLU A 171 -0.38 -16.19 18.10
CA GLU A 171 -1.50 -15.23 18.07
C GLU A 171 -2.67 -15.85 17.28
N LYS A 172 -3.77 -16.11 17.99
CA LYS A 172 -5.01 -16.54 17.35
C LYS A 172 -5.75 -15.33 16.82
N CYS A 173 -6.01 -15.31 15.52
CA CYS A 173 -6.74 -14.23 14.87
C CYS A 173 -7.59 -14.83 13.74
N THR A 174 -8.85 -14.47 13.73
CA THR A 174 -9.76 -14.77 12.62
C THR A 174 -9.66 -13.71 11.53
N ASN A 175 -10.10 -14.02 10.32
CA ASN A 175 -10.18 -13.05 9.23
C ASN A 175 -11.05 -11.85 9.61
N GLU A 176 -12.15 -12.08 10.32
CA GLU A 176 -13.06 -11.03 10.76
C GLU A 176 -12.40 -10.11 11.79
N GLU A 177 -11.74 -10.65 12.81
CA GLU A 177 -10.99 -9.86 13.78
C GLU A 177 -9.89 -9.04 13.10
N PHE A 178 -9.17 -9.62 12.14
CA PHE A 178 -8.13 -8.91 11.41
C PHE A 178 -8.71 -7.77 10.56
N LEU A 179 -9.80 -7.99 9.84
CA LEU A 179 -10.50 -6.96 9.05
C LEU A 179 -11.08 -5.84 9.92
N ASN A 180 -11.38 -6.11 11.20
CA ASN A 180 -11.87 -5.11 12.13
C ASN A 180 -10.75 -4.33 12.87
N ARG A 181 -9.47 -4.62 12.61
CA ARG A 181 -8.35 -3.87 13.19
C ARG A 181 -8.37 -2.43 12.69
N GLN A 182 -8.37 -1.51 13.63
CA GLN A 182 -8.34 -0.06 13.38
C GLN A 182 -6.91 0.46 13.31
N THR A 183 -6.76 1.75 12.97
CA THR A 183 -5.50 2.49 13.01
C THR A 183 -4.85 2.33 14.39
N ARG A 184 -3.57 1.98 14.41
CA ARG A 184 -2.86 1.66 15.66
C ARG A 184 -1.35 1.77 15.53
N VAL A 185 -0.72 1.99 16.67
CA VAL A 185 0.73 1.83 16.84
C VAL A 185 1.05 0.34 17.03
N LEU A 186 2.10 -0.14 16.36
CA LEU A 186 2.56 -1.52 16.49
C LEU A 186 4.09 -1.63 16.30
N GLU A 187 4.63 -2.77 16.65
CA GLU A 187 6.01 -3.13 16.34
C GLU A 187 6.09 -3.69 14.92
N VAL A 188 7.03 -3.16 14.13
CA VAL A 188 7.29 -3.66 12.77
C VAL A 188 7.93 -5.03 12.84
N SER A 189 7.41 -6.01 12.13
CA SER A 189 7.92 -7.38 12.15
C SER A 189 9.40 -7.46 11.75
N ARG A 190 10.08 -8.49 12.21
CA ARG A 190 11.48 -8.72 11.86
C ARG A 190 11.66 -8.88 10.35
N GLU A 191 10.74 -9.57 9.69
CA GLU A 191 10.74 -9.80 8.25
C GLU A 191 10.67 -8.47 7.50
N THR A 192 9.75 -7.60 7.88
CA THR A 192 9.57 -6.27 7.29
C THR A 192 10.78 -5.38 7.55
N ARG A 193 11.31 -5.36 8.77
CA ARG A 193 12.54 -4.61 9.08
C ARG A 193 13.74 -5.13 8.29
N THR A 194 13.83 -6.43 8.06
CA THR A 194 14.92 -7.04 7.30
C THR A 194 14.88 -6.62 5.84
N ILE A 195 13.70 -6.75 5.18
CA ILE A 195 13.59 -6.37 3.76
C ILE A 195 13.75 -4.86 3.58
N ASN A 196 13.17 -4.04 4.46
CA ASN A 196 13.32 -2.59 4.40
C ASN A 196 14.75 -2.14 4.67
N GLY A 197 15.47 -2.81 5.58
CA GLY A 197 16.89 -2.60 5.80
C GLY A 197 17.73 -2.94 4.57
N PHE A 198 17.40 -4.04 3.90
CA PHE A 198 18.05 -4.40 2.64
C PHE A 198 17.81 -3.35 1.54
N MET A 199 16.56 -2.91 1.36
CA MET A 199 16.18 -1.99 0.29
C MET A 199 16.62 -0.54 0.55
N ASN A 200 16.52 -0.07 1.81
CA ASN A 200 16.61 1.36 2.12
C ASN A 200 17.83 1.73 2.98
N ALA A 201 18.55 0.77 3.55
CA ALA A 201 19.66 1.01 4.48
C ALA A 201 20.88 0.12 4.21
N GLY A 202 21.07 -0.36 2.97
CA GLY A 202 22.24 -1.14 2.58
C GLY A 202 22.44 -2.42 3.38
N GLY A 203 21.37 -3.05 3.88
CA GLY A 203 21.40 -4.25 4.71
C GLY A 203 21.46 -3.99 6.22
N ASN A 204 21.52 -2.72 6.65
CA ASN A 204 21.48 -2.37 8.06
C ASN A 204 20.02 -2.33 8.57
N PHE A 205 19.47 -3.50 8.92
CA PHE A 205 18.10 -3.58 9.43
C PHE A 205 17.91 -2.89 10.80
N ASN A 206 19.00 -2.65 11.57
CA ASN A 206 18.93 -1.90 12.82
C ASN A 206 18.67 -0.40 12.60
N ALA A 207 18.93 0.12 11.39
CA ALA A 207 18.57 1.49 11.04
C ALA A 207 17.07 1.67 10.83
N ILE A 208 16.31 0.58 10.59
CA ILE A 208 14.86 0.65 10.41
C ILE A 208 14.18 0.77 11.77
N PRO A 209 13.32 1.79 11.98
CA PRO A 209 12.61 1.98 13.22
C PRO A 209 11.84 0.74 13.66
N LYS A 210 11.78 0.54 14.97
CA LYS A 210 11.12 -0.62 15.57
C LYS A 210 9.61 -0.49 15.56
N TYR A 211 9.10 0.73 15.66
CA TYR A 211 7.68 1.02 15.76
C TYR A 211 7.19 1.80 14.55
N CYS A 212 5.91 1.63 14.26
CA CYS A 212 5.17 2.41 13.28
C CYS A 212 3.75 2.68 13.78
N ILE A 213 3.08 3.64 13.15
CA ILE A 213 1.63 3.75 13.16
C ILE A 213 1.12 3.39 11.78
N THR A 214 0.01 2.67 11.70
CA THR A 214 -0.59 2.26 10.44
C THR A 214 -2.10 2.41 10.46
N VAL A 215 -2.67 2.85 9.34
CA VAL A 215 -4.11 2.77 9.10
C VAL A 215 -4.54 1.31 9.15
N GLY A 216 -5.63 1.02 9.83
CA GLY A 216 -6.12 -0.34 10.01
C GLY A 216 -6.82 -0.92 8.78
N MET A 217 -6.98 -2.24 8.79
CA MET A 217 -7.72 -2.92 7.72
C MET A 217 -9.17 -2.44 7.64
N LYS A 218 -9.80 -2.09 8.78
CA LYS A 218 -11.18 -1.61 8.84
C LYS A 218 -11.38 -0.36 7.99
N GLU A 219 -10.52 0.64 8.17
CA GLU A 219 -10.59 1.91 7.44
C GLU A 219 -10.26 1.75 5.97
N MET A 220 -9.33 0.85 5.64
CA MET A 220 -8.95 0.59 4.25
C MET A 220 -9.99 -0.27 3.52
N PHE A 221 -10.57 -1.26 4.22
CA PHE A 221 -11.51 -2.19 3.62
C PHE A 221 -12.89 -1.56 3.33
N CYS A 222 -13.24 -0.45 3.98
CA CYS A 222 -14.49 0.27 3.69
C CYS A 222 -14.41 1.15 2.43
N ALA A 223 -13.25 1.27 1.78
CA ALA A 223 -13.11 2.07 0.57
C ALA A 223 -14.01 1.60 -0.56
N LYS A 224 -14.36 2.50 -1.48
CA LYS A 224 -15.14 2.14 -2.67
C LYS A 224 -14.36 1.27 -3.63
N LYS A 225 -13.04 1.47 -3.70
CA LYS A 225 -12.12 0.71 -4.53
C LYS A 225 -10.79 0.48 -3.82
N VAL A 226 -10.21 -0.70 -4.01
CA VAL A 226 -8.87 -1.05 -3.51
C VAL A 226 -7.99 -1.49 -4.68
N ILE A 227 -6.76 -0.98 -4.71
CA ILE A 227 -5.70 -1.41 -5.63
C ILE A 227 -4.56 -2.00 -4.82
N VAL A 228 -4.24 -3.24 -5.12
CA VAL A 228 -3.13 -4.00 -4.51
C VAL A 228 -2.02 -4.15 -5.54
N CYS A 229 -0.81 -3.66 -5.25
CA CYS A 229 0.32 -3.65 -6.16
C CYS A 229 1.38 -4.65 -5.74
N MET A 230 1.74 -5.56 -6.64
CA MET A 230 2.80 -6.56 -6.45
C MET A 230 3.76 -6.56 -7.65
N PRO A 231 4.73 -5.62 -7.70
CA PRO A 231 5.59 -5.46 -8.87
C PRO A 231 6.82 -6.37 -8.91
N LEU A 232 7.31 -6.87 -7.77
CA LEU A 232 8.64 -7.43 -7.63
C LEU A 232 8.64 -8.96 -7.48
N ASP A 233 9.72 -9.61 -7.87
CA ASP A 233 9.87 -11.08 -7.83
C ASP A 233 9.66 -11.68 -6.44
N TRP A 234 10.08 -10.97 -5.39
CA TRP A 234 9.89 -11.41 -4.01
C TRP A 234 8.42 -11.30 -3.54
N ASN A 235 7.55 -10.57 -4.25
CA ASN A 235 6.12 -10.61 -3.99
C ASN A 235 5.49 -11.97 -4.29
N ALA A 236 6.14 -12.83 -5.10
CA ALA A 236 5.61 -14.13 -5.52
C ALA A 236 5.17 -15.00 -4.33
N GLY A 237 5.87 -14.91 -3.19
CA GLY A 237 5.51 -15.64 -1.97
C GLY A 237 4.12 -15.29 -1.44
N ALA A 238 3.77 -14.02 -1.39
CA ALA A 238 2.45 -13.54 -0.95
C ALA A 238 1.41 -13.56 -2.09
N LEU A 239 1.85 -13.40 -3.34
CA LEU A 239 0.98 -13.38 -4.51
C LEU A 239 0.32 -14.73 -4.77
N ARG A 240 1.05 -15.83 -4.66
CA ARG A 240 0.54 -17.16 -5.01
C ARG A 240 -0.62 -17.63 -4.13
N PRO A 241 -0.62 -17.47 -2.80
CA PRO A 241 -1.81 -17.68 -1.98
C PRO A 241 -3.03 -16.87 -2.46
N VAL A 242 -2.85 -15.59 -2.78
CA VAL A 242 -3.96 -14.75 -3.29
C VAL A 242 -4.51 -15.32 -4.60
N LEU A 243 -3.64 -15.68 -5.54
CA LEU A 243 -4.05 -16.20 -6.84
C LEU A 243 -4.71 -17.58 -6.75
N SER A 244 -4.36 -18.40 -5.74
CA SER A 244 -4.99 -19.70 -5.49
C SER A 244 -6.37 -19.62 -4.84
N GLY A 245 -6.82 -18.41 -4.48
CA GLY A 245 -8.11 -18.22 -3.81
C GLY A 245 -8.05 -18.34 -2.28
N VAL A 246 -6.87 -18.46 -1.69
CA VAL A 246 -6.69 -18.43 -0.22
C VAL A 246 -7.16 -17.09 0.32
N VAL A 247 -7.95 -17.13 1.39
CA VAL A 247 -8.42 -15.97 2.15
C VAL A 247 -8.05 -16.21 3.60
N ASP A 248 -6.93 -15.62 4.05
CA ASP A 248 -6.35 -15.89 5.35
C ASP A 248 -5.62 -14.66 5.90
N CYS A 249 -5.88 -14.30 7.15
CA CYS A 249 -5.22 -13.19 7.83
C CYS A 249 -3.71 -13.39 8.01
N HIS A 250 -3.19 -14.61 7.89
CA HIS A 250 -1.75 -14.90 7.85
C HIS A 250 -1.10 -14.50 6.51
N VAL A 251 -1.92 -14.14 5.52
CA VAL A 251 -1.51 -13.47 4.28
C VAL A 251 -2.45 -12.27 4.09
N PRO A 252 -2.27 -11.16 4.83
CA PRO A 252 -3.26 -10.08 4.96
C PRO A 252 -3.81 -9.54 3.65
N CYS A 253 -2.98 -9.40 2.62
CA CYS A 253 -3.43 -8.95 1.29
C CYS A 253 -4.43 -9.92 0.62
N SER A 254 -4.49 -11.18 1.07
CA SER A 254 -5.47 -12.15 0.56
C SER A 254 -6.91 -11.81 0.95
N LEU A 255 -7.08 -11.06 2.03
CA LEU A 255 -8.40 -10.63 2.51
C LEU A 255 -9.10 -9.67 1.54
N PHE A 256 -8.35 -8.96 0.67
CA PHE A 256 -8.96 -8.12 -0.36
C PHE A 256 -9.75 -8.92 -1.43
N GLN A 257 -9.64 -10.24 -1.45
CA GLN A 257 -10.54 -11.09 -2.22
C GLN A 257 -12.01 -11.05 -1.74
N LEU A 258 -12.24 -10.57 -0.52
CA LEU A 258 -13.58 -10.34 0.04
C LEU A 258 -14.12 -8.94 -0.29
N HIS A 259 -13.28 -8.05 -0.81
CA HIS A 259 -13.69 -6.68 -1.13
C HIS A 259 -14.46 -6.62 -2.46
N PRO A 260 -15.59 -5.88 -2.55
CA PRO A 260 -16.45 -5.87 -3.73
C PRO A 260 -15.78 -5.30 -4.99
N ASP A 261 -14.84 -4.35 -4.85
CA ASP A 261 -14.09 -3.74 -5.96
C ASP A 261 -12.60 -3.63 -5.62
N ALA A 262 -11.93 -4.80 -5.53
CA ALA A 262 -10.49 -4.87 -5.42
C ALA A 262 -9.86 -5.33 -6.73
N THR A 263 -8.74 -4.70 -7.10
CA THR A 263 -7.93 -5.07 -8.25
C THR A 263 -6.49 -5.31 -7.81
N LEU A 264 -5.97 -6.47 -8.14
CA LEU A 264 -4.57 -6.85 -7.97
C LEU A 264 -3.82 -6.55 -9.26
N PHE A 265 -2.87 -5.63 -9.21
CA PHE A 265 -1.88 -5.42 -10.26
C PHE A 265 -0.63 -6.23 -9.92
N ALA A 266 -0.22 -7.10 -10.82
CA ALA A 266 1.00 -7.90 -10.69
C ALA A 266 1.81 -7.81 -11.98
N THR A 267 3.12 -7.80 -11.85
CA THR A 267 4.01 -7.88 -13.02
C THR A 267 4.25 -9.35 -13.42
N ARG A 268 4.72 -9.57 -14.65
CA ARG A 268 5.15 -10.92 -15.08
C ARG A 268 6.27 -11.46 -14.18
N GLU A 269 7.14 -10.59 -13.67
CA GLU A 269 8.22 -10.97 -12.77
C GLU A 269 7.67 -11.52 -11.44
N ALA A 270 6.66 -10.86 -10.85
CA ALA A 270 6.01 -11.32 -9.62
C ALA A 270 5.24 -12.63 -9.79
N LEU A 271 4.83 -13.00 -11.01
CA LEU A 271 4.11 -14.25 -11.31
C LEU A 271 5.03 -15.48 -11.39
N VAL A 272 6.35 -15.29 -11.48
CA VAL A 272 7.32 -16.40 -11.56
C VAL A 272 7.24 -17.23 -10.26
N ALA A 273 7.27 -18.55 -10.43
CA ALA A 273 7.22 -19.46 -9.27
C ALA A 273 8.44 -19.21 -8.33
N PRO A 274 8.20 -18.98 -7.02
CA PRO A 274 9.26 -18.69 -6.05
C PRO A 274 9.96 -19.97 -5.58
N VAL A 275 10.56 -20.70 -6.53
CA VAL A 275 11.31 -21.92 -6.23
C VAL A 275 12.75 -21.60 -5.84
N PRO A 276 13.35 -22.36 -4.92
CA PRO A 276 14.75 -22.20 -4.57
C PRO A 276 15.66 -22.31 -5.81
N LYS A 277 16.50 -21.32 -6.02
CA LYS A 277 17.49 -21.32 -7.13
C LYS A 277 18.76 -20.63 -6.66
N ILE A 278 19.91 -21.10 -7.21
CA ILE A 278 21.18 -20.42 -7.02
C ILE A 278 21.12 -19.11 -7.83
N ARG A 279 21.19 -17.97 -7.15
CA ARG A 279 21.37 -16.68 -7.81
C ARG A 279 22.84 -16.48 -8.10
N VAL A 280 23.24 -16.56 -9.35
CA VAL A 280 24.58 -16.16 -9.79
C VAL A 280 24.54 -14.65 -10.04
N TYR A 281 25.18 -13.90 -9.15
CA TYR A 281 25.39 -12.47 -9.38
C TYR A 281 26.52 -12.35 -10.41
N ASN A 282 26.17 -12.05 -11.65
CA ASN A 282 27.15 -11.62 -12.64
C ASN A 282 27.69 -10.26 -12.17
N LYS A 283 29.01 -10.23 -11.86
CA LYS A 283 29.74 -9.01 -11.53
C LYS A 283 29.91 -8.15 -12.77
#